data_66efc20ef0d9609986425cbac1f0a260
#
_entry.id   66efc20ef0d9609986425cbac1f0a260
#
_cell.length_a   1.000
_cell.length_b   1.000
_cell.length_c   1.000
_cell.angle_alpha   90.00
_cell.angle_beta   90.00
_cell.angle_gamma   90.00
#
_symmetry.space_group_name_H-M   'P 1'
#
loop_
_entity.id
_entity.type
_entity.pdbx_description
1 polymer ?
#
loop_
_entity_poly.entity_id
_entity_poly.type
_entity_poly.pdbx_seq_one_letter_code
_entity_poly.pdbx_strand_id
1 'polypeptide(L)'
;WGTDTGTVGYSDVVTHFWGSAFGVFFVIIAVLAQCSIYNTYIASGSRGFFALADDFLAPPILVRCDKKHGVPYVAVLSVAITNLILCQFAFTTIVVVDVFLLVSSYVMIFISAMILRKRIPEEDYKFKIPGGYGFLCLLCIVPILVAFCSYFINGTDFFIGGMVGITSGPILYIIWKKMYGGLAKKDPEKFPVNPKTGLAVGDTKKIASIFFGLAAMGGLALLWLPWFEGDWGPDYYAETYPSGVPSILFGNFDHMI
;
A
#
# COMPACT_ATOMS: atom_id res chain seq x y z
N TRP A 1 -26.52 -8.04 17.38
CA TRP A 1 -25.05 -7.99 17.47
C TRP A 1 -24.56 -6.63 17.96
N GLY A 2 -25.35 -5.86 18.65
CA GLY A 2 -24.97 -4.61 19.25
C GLY A 2 -25.09 -4.69 20.76
N THR A 3 -24.01 -4.79 21.45
CA THR A 3 -23.93 -4.30 22.83
C THR A 3 -23.53 -2.83 22.77
N ASP A 4 -24.00 -2.02 23.70
CA ASP A 4 -23.77 -0.56 23.78
C ASP A 4 -22.29 -0.11 23.73
N THR A 5 -21.35 -1.06 23.67
CA THR A 5 -19.91 -0.82 23.58
C THR A 5 -19.32 -0.97 22.18
N GLY A 6 -20.10 -1.37 21.17
CA GLY A 6 -19.66 -1.44 19.76
C GLY A 6 -18.53 -2.45 19.44
N THR A 7 -18.00 -3.13 20.43
CA THR A 7 -16.83 -4.02 20.29
C THR A 7 -17.13 -5.44 20.77
N VAL A 8 -18.00 -6.14 20.06
CA VAL A 8 -18.12 -7.59 20.27
C VAL A 8 -16.92 -8.25 19.59
N GLY A 9 -15.92 -8.60 20.37
CA GLY A 9 -14.77 -9.35 19.86
C GLY A 9 -15.17 -10.80 19.51
N TYR A 10 -14.45 -11.42 18.60
CA TYR A 10 -14.63 -12.85 18.28
C TYR A 10 -14.55 -13.74 19.51
N SER A 11 -13.81 -13.35 20.54
CA SER A 11 -13.71 -14.02 21.84
C SER A 11 -15.06 -14.09 22.56
N ASP A 12 -15.87 -13.03 22.46
CA ASP A 12 -17.17 -12.95 23.13
C ASP A 12 -18.16 -13.90 22.46
N VAL A 13 -18.09 -14.01 21.12
CA VAL A 13 -18.88 -14.98 20.35
C VAL A 13 -18.52 -16.41 20.77
N VAL A 14 -17.24 -16.73 20.84
CA VAL A 14 -16.77 -18.07 21.27
C VAL A 14 -17.21 -18.36 22.71
N THR A 15 -17.08 -17.37 23.60
CA THR A 15 -17.50 -17.50 25.00
C THR A 15 -18.99 -17.75 25.12
N HIS A 16 -19.81 -17.08 24.29
CA HIS A 16 -21.25 -17.23 24.30
C HIS A 16 -21.69 -18.64 23.87
N PHE A 17 -21.07 -19.21 22.84
CA PHE A 17 -21.48 -20.52 22.32
C PHE A 17 -20.81 -21.70 23.02
N TRP A 18 -19.57 -21.59 23.47
CA TRP A 18 -18.77 -22.71 23.97
C TRP A 18 -18.26 -22.53 25.41
N GLY A 19 -18.59 -21.40 26.04
CA GLY A 19 -18.24 -21.12 27.43
C GLY A 19 -16.89 -20.40 27.60
N SER A 20 -16.66 -19.87 28.80
CA SER A 20 -15.52 -19.00 29.12
C SER A 20 -14.16 -19.66 28.95
N ALA A 21 -14.03 -20.97 29.21
CA ALA A 21 -12.78 -21.69 29.01
C ALA A 21 -12.33 -21.69 27.54
N PHE A 22 -13.25 -21.91 26.62
CA PHE A 22 -12.98 -21.84 25.20
C PHE A 22 -12.68 -20.41 24.71
N GLY A 23 -13.33 -19.40 25.29
CA GLY A 23 -13.04 -17.99 25.05
C GLY A 23 -11.58 -17.65 25.39
N VAL A 24 -11.11 -18.04 26.57
CA VAL A 24 -9.70 -17.83 26.98
C VAL A 24 -8.73 -18.55 26.05
N PHE A 25 -9.01 -19.83 25.72
CA PHE A 25 -8.17 -20.59 24.80
C PHE A 25 -8.10 -19.95 23.41
N PHE A 26 -9.22 -19.44 22.91
CA PHE A 26 -9.27 -18.70 21.64
C PHE A 26 -8.40 -17.45 21.68
N VAL A 27 -8.46 -16.66 22.75
CA VAL A 27 -7.62 -15.46 22.90
C VAL A 27 -6.13 -15.81 22.89
N ILE A 28 -5.72 -16.86 23.60
CA ILE A 28 -4.31 -17.32 23.59
C ILE A 28 -3.86 -17.68 22.18
N ILE A 29 -4.65 -18.46 21.45
CA ILE A 29 -4.33 -18.82 20.06
C ILE A 29 -4.28 -17.58 19.17
N ALA A 30 -5.23 -16.66 19.30
CA ALA A 30 -5.27 -15.43 18.53
C ALA A 30 -4.02 -14.57 18.76
N VAL A 31 -3.57 -14.42 20.02
CA VAL A 31 -2.34 -13.69 20.36
C VAL A 31 -1.11 -14.36 19.73
N LEU A 32 -0.99 -15.68 19.84
CA LEU A 32 0.12 -16.41 19.21
C LEU A 32 0.13 -16.27 17.69
N ALA A 33 -1.05 -16.34 17.05
CA ALA A 33 -1.21 -16.14 15.62
C ALA A 33 -0.77 -14.72 15.21
N GLN A 34 -1.20 -13.69 15.95
CA GLN A 34 -0.80 -12.30 15.68
C GLN A 34 0.70 -12.09 15.84
N CYS A 35 1.33 -12.65 16.87
CA CYS A 35 2.78 -12.61 17.04
C CYS A 35 3.52 -13.26 15.85
N SER A 36 3.01 -14.37 15.34
CA SER A 36 3.59 -15.06 14.18
C SER A 36 3.46 -14.22 12.90
N ILE A 37 2.28 -13.64 12.67
CA ILE A 37 2.02 -12.75 11.53
C ILE A 37 2.93 -11.53 11.60
N TYR A 38 3.01 -10.87 12.75
CA TYR A 38 3.86 -9.70 12.95
C TYR A 38 5.33 -9.99 12.66
N ASN A 39 5.84 -11.13 13.14
CA ASN A 39 7.21 -11.55 12.87
C ASN A 39 7.46 -11.76 11.36
N THR A 40 6.49 -12.33 10.65
CA THR A 40 6.55 -12.52 9.20
C THR A 40 6.57 -11.19 8.45
N TYR A 41 5.75 -10.22 8.87
CA TYR A 41 5.73 -8.89 8.27
C TYR A 41 7.04 -8.13 8.47
N ILE A 42 7.63 -8.19 9.67
CA ILE A 42 8.95 -7.59 9.93
C ILE A 42 10.01 -8.24 9.03
N ALA A 43 10.02 -9.56 8.94
CA ALA A 43 11.00 -10.28 8.13
C ALA A 43 10.84 -9.96 6.63
N SER A 44 9.63 -9.87 6.13
CA SER A 44 9.34 -9.51 4.73
C SER A 44 9.67 -8.05 4.44
N GLY A 45 9.21 -7.12 5.27
CA GLY A 45 9.44 -5.68 5.11
C GLY A 45 10.92 -5.32 5.16
N SER A 46 11.68 -5.92 6.07
CA SER A 46 13.12 -5.68 6.19
C SER A 46 13.89 -6.13 4.94
N ARG A 47 13.48 -7.23 4.31
CA ARG A 47 14.06 -7.68 3.03
C ARG A 47 13.75 -6.73 1.89
N GLY A 48 12.56 -6.12 1.87
CA GLY A 48 12.20 -5.08 0.90
C GLY A 48 13.12 -3.86 1.02
N PHE A 49 13.33 -3.34 2.22
CA PHE A 49 14.27 -2.24 2.46
C PHE A 49 15.72 -2.61 2.13
N PHE A 50 16.14 -3.83 2.47
CA PHE A 50 17.44 -4.34 2.07
C PHE A 50 17.61 -4.33 0.54
N ALA A 51 16.65 -4.85 -0.20
CA ALA A 51 16.71 -4.90 -1.66
C ALA A 51 16.79 -3.51 -2.29
N LEU A 52 16.01 -2.55 -1.79
CA LEU A 52 16.08 -1.15 -2.25
C LEU A 52 17.45 -0.54 -1.99
N ALA A 53 18.06 -0.81 -0.83
CA ALA A 53 19.38 -0.30 -0.49
C ALA A 53 20.49 -0.98 -1.30
N ASP A 54 20.36 -2.28 -1.60
CA ASP A 54 21.25 -3.03 -2.47
C ASP A 54 21.23 -2.50 -3.92
N ASP A 55 20.09 -1.99 -4.37
CA ASP A 55 19.91 -1.32 -5.66
C ASP A 55 20.31 0.18 -5.65
N PHE A 56 20.90 0.69 -4.57
CA PHE A 56 21.22 2.10 -4.35
C PHE A 56 20.01 3.04 -4.48
N LEU A 57 18.83 2.54 -4.17
CA LEU A 57 17.57 3.29 -4.11
C LEU A 57 17.11 3.55 -2.68
N ALA A 58 17.95 3.28 -1.69
CA ALA A 58 17.74 3.59 -0.28
C ALA A 58 19.11 3.78 0.43
N PRO A 59 19.14 4.28 1.66
CA PRO A 59 20.38 4.46 2.40
C PRO A 59 21.22 3.18 2.49
N PRO A 60 22.52 3.19 2.13
CA PRO A 60 23.37 1.99 2.12
C PRO A 60 23.55 1.31 3.48
N ILE A 61 23.24 2.02 4.57
CA ILE A 61 23.28 1.46 5.93
C ILE A 61 22.34 0.28 6.12
N LEU A 62 21.23 0.22 5.35
CA LEU A 62 20.23 -0.83 5.41
C LEU A 62 20.72 -2.19 4.88
N VAL A 63 21.83 -2.21 4.12
CA VAL A 63 22.46 -3.46 3.61
C VAL A 63 23.29 -4.15 4.68
N ARG A 64 23.53 -3.51 5.83
CA ARG A 64 24.35 -4.10 6.89
C ARG A 64 23.68 -5.33 7.47
N CYS A 65 24.34 -6.50 7.27
CA CYS A 65 23.89 -7.77 7.80
C CYS A 65 24.70 -8.18 9.01
N ASP A 66 24.08 -8.96 9.90
CA ASP A 66 24.79 -9.65 10.97
C ASP A 66 25.72 -10.72 10.39
N LYS A 67 26.97 -10.77 10.89
CA LYS A 67 28.00 -11.71 10.40
C LYS A 67 27.65 -13.18 10.65
N LYS A 68 26.86 -13.45 11.67
CA LYS A 68 26.57 -14.85 12.08
C LYS A 68 25.36 -15.42 11.34
N HIS A 69 24.31 -14.62 11.12
CA HIS A 69 23.04 -15.10 10.61
C HIS A 69 22.65 -14.48 9.25
N GLY A 70 23.42 -13.50 8.74
CA GLY A 70 23.10 -12.83 7.49
C GLY A 70 21.82 -11.97 7.52
N VAL A 71 21.30 -11.65 8.70
CA VAL A 71 20.07 -10.87 8.87
C VAL A 71 20.37 -9.38 8.73
N PRO A 72 19.63 -8.61 7.92
CA PRO A 72 19.81 -7.17 7.78
C PRO A 72 19.25 -6.42 9.00
N TYR A 73 20.01 -6.41 10.11
CA TYR A 73 19.55 -5.92 11.41
C TYR A 73 19.15 -4.43 11.40
N VAL A 74 19.83 -3.62 10.58
CA VAL A 74 19.48 -2.18 10.46
C VAL A 74 18.12 -2.02 9.76
N ALA A 75 17.84 -2.80 8.72
CA ALA A 75 16.55 -2.78 8.05
C ALA A 75 15.43 -3.28 8.98
N VAL A 76 15.68 -4.35 9.76
CA VAL A 76 14.74 -4.84 10.78
C VAL A 76 14.44 -3.76 11.82
N LEU A 77 15.49 -3.10 12.33
CA LEU A 77 15.33 -2.03 13.33
C LEU A 77 14.56 -0.84 12.73
N SER A 78 14.82 -0.46 11.48
CA SER A 78 14.09 0.60 10.79
C SER A 78 12.59 0.30 10.68
N VAL A 79 12.22 -0.94 10.31
CA VAL A 79 10.82 -1.37 10.26
C VAL A 79 10.19 -1.33 11.65
N ALA A 80 10.90 -1.83 12.68
CA ALA A 80 10.40 -1.83 14.05
C ALA A 80 10.16 -0.41 14.58
N ILE A 81 11.08 0.52 14.33
CA ILE A 81 10.93 1.93 14.72
C ILE A 81 9.75 2.57 13.99
N THR A 82 9.61 2.33 12.68
CA THR A 82 8.48 2.85 11.90
C THR A 82 7.15 2.34 12.46
N ASN A 83 7.06 1.05 12.78
CA ASN A 83 5.86 0.47 13.39
C ASN A 83 5.56 1.09 14.77
N LEU A 84 6.60 1.35 15.59
CA LEU A 84 6.44 1.99 16.89
C LEU A 84 5.86 3.41 16.76
N ILE A 85 6.30 4.16 15.74
CA ILE A 85 5.75 5.50 15.45
C ILE A 85 4.30 5.37 14.97
N LEU A 86 4.01 4.42 14.08
CA LEU A 86 2.66 4.21 13.56
C LEU A 86 1.67 3.76 14.64
N CYS A 87 2.11 3.05 15.67
CA CYS A 87 1.24 2.67 16.81
C CYS A 87 0.62 3.86 17.58
N GLN A 88 1.08 5.10 17.33
CA GLN A 88 0.48 6.30 17.92
C GLN A 88 -0.81 6.74 17.20
N PHE A 89 -1.05 6.24 16.00
CA PHE A 89 -2.24 6.57 15.22
C PHE A 89 -3.39 5.60 15.52
N ALA A 90 -4.62 6.03 15.26
CA ALA A 90 -5.79 5.17 15.40
C ALA A 90 -5.68 3.93 14.49
N PHE A 91 -6.04 2.76 15.02
CA PHE A 91 -5.95 1.49 14.30
C PHE A 91 -6.70 1.51 12.98
N THR A 92 -7.93 2.04 12.97
CA THR A 92 -8.76 2.16 11.76
C THR A 92 -8.08 2.96 10.65
N THR A 93 -7.47 4.09 11.00
CA THR A 93 -6.74 4.94 10.04
C THR A 93 -5.57 4.20 9.40
N ILE A 94 -4.76 3.49 10.21
CA ILE A 94 -3.61 2.74 9.71
C ILE A 94 -4.07 1.62 8.77
N VAL A 95 -5.09 0.86 9.15
CA VAL A 95 -5.60 -0.26 8.34
C VAL A 95 -6.10 0.22 6.99
N VAL A 96 -6.82 1.33 6.94
CA VAL A 96 -7.36 1.82 5.66
C VAL A 96 -6.25 2.36 4.75
N VAL A 97 -5.27 3.08 5.31
CA VAL A 97 -4.09 3.52 4.52
C VAL A 97 -3.28 2.31 4.02
N ASP A 98 -3.09 1.29 4.86
CA ASP A 98 -2.40 0.06 4.47
C ASP A 98 -3.12 -0.66 3.32
N VAL A 99 -4.43 -0.85 3.43
CA VAL A 99 -5.26 -1.44 2.36
C VAL A 99 -5.16 -0.63 1.07
N PHE A 100 -5.19 0.70 1.15
CA PHE A 100 -5.06 1.57 -0.01
C PHE A 100 -3.72 1.37 -0.74
N LEU A 101 -2.62 1.30 0.01
CA LEU A 101 -1.28 1.04 -0.54
C LEU A 101 -1.14 -0.38 -1.11
N LEU A 102 -1.70 -1.36 -0.41
CA LEU A 102 -1.71 -2.76 -0.84
C LEU A 102 -2.46 -2.95 -2.16
N VAL A 103 -3.66 -2.40 -2.26
CA VAL A 103 -4.50 -2.43 -3.47
C VAL A 103 -3.78 -1.75 -4.64
N SER A 104 -3.10 -0.62 -4.40
CA SER A 104 -2.29 0.05 -5.41
C SER A 104 -1.15 -0.81 -5.92
N SER A 105 -0.50 -1.56 -5.04
CA SER A 105 0.54 -2.53 -5.41
C SER A 105 -0.02 -3.64 -6.29
N TYR A 106 -1.21 -4.16 -5.99
CA TYR A 106 -1.87 -5.17 -6.82
C TYR A 106 -2.23 -4.64 -8.21
N VAL A 107 -2.72 -3.41 -8.32
CA VAL A 107 -2.97 -2.77 -9.63
C VAL A 107 -1.70 -2.76 -10.48
N MET A 108 -0.55 -2.38 -9.89
CA MET A 108 0.74 -2.42 -10.58
C MET A 108 1.17 -3.83 -11.01
N ILE A 109 0.91 -4.84 -10.19
CA ILE A 109 1.20 -6.25 -10.51
C ILE A 109 0.34 -6.71 -11.70
N PHE A 110 -0.96 -6.42 -11.72
CA PHE A 110 -1.85 -6.78 -12.83
C PHE A 110 -1.46 -6.08 -14.13
N ILE A 111 -1.13 -4.79 -14.09
CA ILE A 111 -0.64 -4.05 -15.26
C ILE A 111 0.68 -4.67 -15.76
N SER A 112 1.59 -4.99 -14.85
CA SER A 112 2.87 -5.62 -15.19
C SER A 112 2.68 -6.99 -15.83
N ALA A 113 1.74 -7.79 -15.34
CA ALA A 113 1.41 -9.11 -15.92
C ALA A 113 0.92 -8.98 -17.37
N MET A 114 0.05 -8.01 -17.66
CA MET A 114 -0.43 -7.75 -19.01
C MET A 114 0.70 -7.30 -19.97
N ILE A 115 1.62 -6.44 -19.47
CA ILE A 115 2.75 -5.96 -20.27
C ILE A 115 3.77 -7.07 -20.53
N LEU A 116 4.12 -7.84 -19.49
CA LEU A 116 5.09 -8.92 -19.60
C LEU A 116 4.61 -10.01 -20.57
N ARG A 117 3.31 -10.35 -20.56
CA ARG A 117 2.75 -11.33 -21.47
C ARG A 117 2.93 -10.96 -22.94
N LYS A 118 3.00 -9.66 -23.27
CA LYS A 118 3.29 -9.19 -24.63
C LYS A 118 4.78 -9.15 -24.96
N ARG A 119 5.65 -9.05 -23.97
CA ARG A 119 7.10 -8.83 -24.19
C ARG A 119 7.92 -10.10 -24.16
N ILE A 120 7.50 -11.09 -23.39
CA ILE A 120 8.23 -12.35 -23.23
C ILE A 120 7.74 -13.33 -24.29
N PRO A 121 8.64 -14.02 -25.02
CA PRO A 121 8.28 -15.07 -25.99
C PRO A 121 7.49 -16.21 -25.32
N GLU A 122 6.55 -16.81 -26.03
CA GLU A 122 5.70 -17.88 -25.46
C GLU A 122 6.48 -19.13 -25.02
N GLU A 123 7.65 -19.35 -25.59
CA GLU A 123 8.52 -20.49 -25.30
C GLU A 123 9.09 -20.44 -23.88
N ASP A 124 9.25 -19.23 -23.31
CA ASP A 124 9.82 -19.02 -21.98
C ASP A 124 8.78 -19.15 -20.85
N TYR A 125 7.49 -19.36 -21.18
CA TYR A 125 6.47 -19.50 -20.14
C TYR A 125 6.43 -20.91 -19.57
N LYS A 126 6.76 -21.05 -18.30
CA LYS A 126 6.57 -22.30 -17.54
C LYS A 126 5.09 -22.64 -17.30
N PHE A 127 4.25 -21.63 -17.19
CA PHE A 127 2.80 -21.78 -17.00
C PHE A 127 2.04 -20.88 -17.97
N LYS A 128 1.10 -21.49 -18.70
CA LYS A 128 0.23 -20.78 -19.66
C LYS A 128 -1.19 -20.74 -19.11
N ILE A 129 -1.72 -19.52 -18.93
CA ILE A 129 -3.13 -19.33 -18.58
C ILE A 129 -3.99 -19.75 -19.79
N PRO A 130 -4.95 -20.69 -19.61
CA PRO A 130 -5.86 -21.06 -20.71
C PRO A 130 -6.72 -19.86 -21.12
N GLY A 131 -7.07 -19.77 -22.41
CA GLY A 131 -7.90 -18.66 -22.94
C GLY A 131 -7.11 -17.50 -23.57
N GLY A 132 -5.79 -17.58 -23.63
CA GLY A 132 -4.95 -16.62 -24.34
C GLY A 132 -4.85 -15.23 -23.69
N TYR A 133 -4.34 -14.25 -24.45
CA TYR A 133 -4.10 -12.89 -23.94
C TYR A 133 -5.39 -12.17 -23.55
N GLY A 134 -6.49 -12.36 -24.31
CA GLY A 134 -7.77 -11.70 -24.02
C GLY A 134 -8.35 -12.12 -22.67
N PHE A 135 -8.28 -13.42 -22.34
CA PHE A 135 -8.72 -13.92 -21.05
C PHE A 135 -7.85 -13.44 -19.90
N LEU A 136 -6.53 -13.36 -20.09
CA LEU A 136 -5.62 -12.74 -19.11
C LEU A 136 -6.00 -11.28 -18.85
N CYS A 137 -6.27 -10.50 -19.91
CA CYS A 137 -6.72 -9.11 -19.74
C CYS A 137 -8.01 -9.01 -18.95
N LEU A 138 -8.99 -9.87 -19.21
CA LEU A 138 -10.23 -9.91 -18.43
C LEU A 138 -9.96 -10.19 -16.95
N LEU A 139 -9.14 -11.21 -16.65
CA LEU A 139 -8.75 -11.57 -15.28
C LEU A 139 -8.01 -10.44 -14.54
N CYS A 140 -7.27 -9.59 -15.26
CA CYS A 140 -6.55 -8.46 -14.67
C CYS A 140 -7.41 -7.20 -14.55
N ILE A 141 -8.29 -6.93 -15.53
CA ILE A 141 -9.12 -5.71 -15.55
C ILE A 141 -10.18 -5.73 -14.45
N VAL A 142 -10.81 -6.87 -14.19
CA VAL A 142 -11.86 -6.98 -13.15
C VAL A 142 -11.32 -6.59 -11.76
N PRO A 143 -10.21 -7.14 -11.25
CA PRO A 143 -9.63 -6.70 -9.99
C PRO A 143 -9.18 -5.22 -10.00
N ILE A 144 -8.70 -4.71 -11.14
CA ILE A 144 -8.32 -3.29 -11.26
C ILE A 144 -9.55 -2.38 -11.10
N LEU A 145 -10.69 -2.75 -11.71
CA LEU A 145 -11.93 -1.99 -11.53
C LEU A 145 -12.43 -2.04 -10.10
N VAL A 146 -12.40 -3.21 -9.47
CA VAL A 146 -12.77 -3.35 -8.04
C VAL A 146 -11.84 -2.50 -7.16
N ALA A 147 -10.53 -2.51 -7.43
CA ALA A 147 -9.55 -1.68 -6.74
C ALA A 147 -9.86 -0.19 -6.90
N PHE A 148 -10.20 0.22 -8.12
CA PHE A 148 -10.58 1.61 -8.40
C PHE A 148 -11.84 2.03 -7.61
N CYS A 149 -12.88 1.19 -7.60
CA CYS A 149 -14.06 1.45 -6.78
C CYS A 149 -13.73 1.53 -5.29
N SER A 150 -12.87 0.64 -4.78
CA SER A 150 -12.52 0.61 -3.36
C SER A 150 -11.79 1.88 -2.88
N TYR A 151 -11.09 2.59 -3.77
CA TYR A 151 -10.44 3.85 -3.41
C TYR A 151 -11.42 4.94 -2.99
N PHE A 152 -12.64 4.92 -3.52
CA PHE A 152 -13.64 5.96 -3.29
C PHE A 152 -14.69 5.57 -2.23
N ILE A 153 -14.84 4.28 -1.93
CA ILE A 153 -15.88 3.81 -0.99
C ILE A 153 -15.56 4.15 0.47
N ASN A 154 -14.28 4.27 0.82
CA ASN A 154 -13.86 4.47 2.20
C ASN A 154 -13.91 5.94 2.69
N GLY A 155 -14.35 6.87 1.85
CA GLY A 155 -14.47 8.29 2.19
C GLY A 155 -13.21 9.12 1.93
N THR A 156 -13.37 10.44 2.06
CA THR A 156 -12.35 11.44 1.69
C THR A 156 -11.09 11.37 2.53
N ASP A 157 -11.22 11.19 3.84
CA ASP A 157 -10.07 11.18 4.76
C ASP A 157 -9.10 10.05 4.45
N PHE A 158 -9.65 8.88 4.15
CA PHE A 158 -8.87 7.69 3.77
C PHE A 158 -8.25 7.82 2.39
N PHE A 159 -8.97 8.42 1.45
CA PHE A 159 -8.44 8.71 0.13
C PHE A 159 -7.23 9.64 0.21
N ILE A 160 -7.30 10.73 0.98
CA ILE A 160 -6.19 11.67 1.17
C ILE A 160 -5.00 10.97 1.82
N GLY A 161 -5.20 10.24 2.92
CA GLY A 161 -4.14 9.49 3.59
C GLY A 161 -3.45 8.48 2.66
N GLY A 162 -4.23 7.74 1.87
CA GLY A 162 -3.73 6.81 0.87
C GLY A 162 -2.96 7.51 -0.26
N MET A 163 -3.44 8.65 -0.75
CA MET A 163 -2.76 9.44 -1.78
C MET A 163 -1.42 10.02 -1.30
N VAL A 164 -1.34 10.48 -0.07
CA VAL A 164 -0.08 10.90 0.56
C VAL A 164 0.89 9.73 0.60
N GLY A 165 0.43 8.55 1.02
CA GLY A 165 1.23 7.33 1.04
C GLY A 165 1.77 6.95 -0.35
N ILE A 166 0.92 6.88 -1.38
CA ILE A 166 1.35 6.55 -2.75
C ILE A 166 2.31 7.59 -3.31
N THR A 167 2.05 8.89 -3.09
CA THR A 167 2.88 9.97 -3.63
C THR A 167 4.26 10.00 -2.99
N SER A 168 4.38 9.55 -1.74
CA SER A 168 5.67 9.46 -1.04
C SER A 168 6.67 8.54 -1.76
N GLY A 169 6.22 7.46 -2.39
CA GLY A 169 7.07 6.52 -3.12
C GLY A 169 7.87 7.15 -4.26
N PRO A 170 7.26 7.76 -5.27
CA PRO A 170 7.94 8.47 -6.34
C PRO A 170 8.84 9.61 -5.85
N ILE A 171 8.43 10.34 -4.81
CA ILE A 171 9.25 11.41 -4.21
C ILE A 171 10.53 10.84 -3.61
N LEU A 172 10.41 9.81 -2.75
CA LEU A 172 11.55 9.14 -2.15
C LEU A 172 12.48 8.51 -3.21
N TYR A 173 11.89 7.91 -4.26
CA TYR A 173 12.67 7.38 -5.39
C TYR A 173 13.55 8.45 -6.04
N ILE A 174 13.00 9.63 -6.33
CA ILE A 174 13.76 10.74 -6.92
C ILE A 174 14.88 11.20 -6.00
N ILE A 175 14.57 11.41 -4.71
CA ILE A 175 15.52 11.89 -3.71
C ILE A 175 16.65 10.88 -3.54
N TRP A 176 16.32 9.62 -3.28
CA TRP A 176 17.32 8.58 -3.02
C TRP A 176 18.16 8.24 -4.25
N LYS A 177 17.53 8.21 -5.43
CA LYS A 177 18.28 8.04 -6.67
C LYS A 177 19.29 9.16 -6.88
N LYS A 178 18.91 10.41 -6.62
CA LYS A 178 19.83 11.56 -6.72
C LYS A 178 20.97 11.48 -5.70
N MET A 179 20.68 10.99 -4.48
CA MET A 179 21.66 10.88 -3.40
C MET A 179 22.59 9.67 -3.55
N TYR A 180 22.09 8.53 -3.97
CA TYR A 180 22.81 7.26 -3.94
C TYR A 180 23.20 6.72 -5.31
N GLY A 181 22.60 7.18 -6.39
CA GLY A 181 22.97 6.87 -7.77
C GLY A 181 22.14 5.79 -8.46
N GLY A 182 21.36 4.99 -7.72
CA GLY A 182 20.46 3.97 -8.28
C GLY A 182 21.17 2.80 -8.97
N LEU A 183 20.45 2.09 -9.82
CA LEU A 183 20.90 0.88 -10.52
C LEU A 183 22.17 1.07 -11.38
N ALA A 184 22.37 2.25 -11.95
CA ALA A 184 23.55 2.56 -12.74
C ALA A 184 24.87 2.47 -11.93
N LYS A 185 24.81 2.71 -10.62
CA LYS A 185 25.94 2.59 -9.72
C LYS A 185 26.19 1.15 -9.27
N LYS A 186 25.12 0.33 -9.22
CA LYS A 186 25.22 -1.09 -8.82
C LYS A 186 26.02 -1.89 -9.85
N ASP A 187 25.64 -1.77 -11.11
CA ASP A 187 26.25 -2.51 -12.21
C ASP A 187 26.18 -1.64 -13.50
N PRO A 188 27.24 -0.86 -13.78
CA PRO A 188 27.28 0.03 -14.95
C PRO A 188 27.23 -0.71 -16.28
N GLU A 189 27.70 -1.96 -16.34
CA GLU A 189 27.69 -2.75 -17.57
C GLU A 189 26.26 -3.28 -17.87
N LYS A 190 25.56 -3.75 -16.86
CA LYS A 190 24.20 -4.26 -16.98
C LYS A 190 23.15 -3.15 -17.11
N PHE A 191 23.39 -2.01 -16.46
CA PHE A 191 22.48 -0.87 -16.43
C PHE A 191 23.15 0.40 -17.01
N PRO A 192 23.55 0.41 -18.30
CA PRO A 192 24.21 1.55 -18.90
C PRO A 192 23.30 2.78 -18.87
N VAL A 193 23.90 3.94 -18.58
CA VAL A 193 23.20 5.22 -18.60
C VAL A 193 23.11 5.73 -20.04
N ASN A 194 21.92 6.08 -20.47
CA ASN A 194 21.72 6.72 -21.77
C ASN A 194 22.21 8.18 -21.69
N PRO A 195 23.22 8.59 -22.50
CA PRO A 195 23.79 9.93 -22.41
C PRO A 195 22.80 11.05 -22.76
N LYS A 196 21.73 10.74 -23.52
CA LYS A 196 20.71 11.74 -23.88
C LYS A 196 19.67 11.98 -22.80
N THR A 197 19.35 10.97 -22.00
CA THR A 197 18.28 11.05 -20.98
C THR A 197 18.81 11.06 -19.55
N GLY A 198 20.08 10.70 -19.33
CA GLY A 198 20.66 10.55 -17.99
C GLY A 198 20.07 9.43 -17.16
N LEU A 199 19.28 8.54 -17.78
CA LEU A 199 18.58 7.44 -17.11
C LEU A 199 19.27 6.11 -17.43
N ALA A 200 19.40 5.24 -16.42
CA ALA A 200 19.87 3.88 -16.60
C ALA A 200 18.76 2.97 -17.17
N VAL A 201 19.17 1.85 -17.74
CA VAL A 201 18.23 0.78 -18.09
C VAL A 201 17.56 0.26 -16.81
N GLY A 202 16.24 0.22 -16.78
CA GLY A 202 15.47 -0.13 -15.57
C GLY A 202 14.97 1.06 -14.77
N ASP A 203 15.49 2.25 -14.98
CA ASP A 203 14.99 3.48 -14.36
C ASP A 203 13.60 3.85 -14.85
N THR A 204 12.82 4.45 -13.97
CA THR A 204 11.49 4.97 -14.31
C THR A 204 11.60 6.14 -15.26
N LYS A 205 11.30 5.91 -16.56
CA LYS A 205 11.41 6.91 -17.63
C LYS A 205 10.32 7.98 -17.59
N LYS A 206 9.20 7.70 -16.91
CA LYS A 206 7.99 8.53 -16.95
C LYS A 206 7.49 8.92 -15.56
N ILE A 207 8.38 9.38 -14.70
CA ILE A 207 8.00 9.87 -13.35
C ILE A 207 6.92 10.97 -13.45
N ALA A 208 7.06 11.91 -14.39
CA ALA A 208 6.04 12.92 -14.61
C ALA A 208 4.67 12.33 -14.95
N SER A 209 4.62 11.21 -15.70
CA SER A 209 3.36 10.52 -15.99
C SER A 209 2.75 9.86 -14.77
N ILE A 210 3.55 9.42 -13.81
CA ILE A 210 3.06 8.89 -12.52
C ILE A 210 2.38 10.01 -11.74
N PHE A 211 3.04 11.15 -11.58
CA PHE A 211 2.45 12.31 -10.90
C PHE A 211 1.21 12.84 -11.61
N PHE A 212 1.20 12.85 -12.94
CA PHE A 212 0.00 13.21 -13.71
C PHE A 212 -1.15 12.21 -13.47
N GLY A 213 -0.86 10.92 -13.45
CA GLY A 213 -1.85 9.89 -13.11
C GLY A 213 -2.42 10.05 -11.70
N LEU A 214 -1.57 10.35 -10.72
CA LEU A 214 -1.99 10.64 -9.34
C LEU A 214 -2.84 11.91 -9.27
N ALA A 215 -2.45 12.97 -9.98
CA ALA A 215 -3.23 14.21 -10.07
C ALA A 215 -4.60 13.98 -10.74
N ALA A 216 -4.64 13.17 -11.80
CA ALA A 216 -5.90 12.80 -12.46
C ALA A 216 -6.80 11.98 -11.53
N MET A 217 -6.23 11.05 -10.75
CA MET A 217 -6.98 10.28 -9.75
C MET A 217 -7.53 11.20 -8.65
N GLY A 218 -6.74 12.18 -8.18
CA GLY A 218 -7.21 13.21 -7.26
C GLY A 218 -8.33 14.08 -7.84
N GLY A 219 -8.21 14.47 -9.12
CA GLY A 219 -9.26 15.21 -9.83
C GLY A 219 -10.57 14.41 -9.99
N LEU A 220 -10.46 13.11 -10.28
CA LEU A 220 -11.63 12.22 -10.31
C LEU A 220 -12.26 12.08 -8.92
N ALA A 221 -11.45 12.02 -7.87
CA ALA A 221 -11.95 11.97 -6.50
C ALA A 221 -12.78 13.19 -6.15
N LEU A 222 -12.36 14.40 -6.56
CA LEU A 222 -13.13 15.62 -6.34
C LEU A 222 -14.52 15.59 -7.01
N LEU A 223 -14.70 14.81 -8.08
CA LEU A 223 -15.98 14.65 -8.74
C LEU A 223 -16.86 13.55 -8.13
N TRP A 224 -16.25 12.48 -7.64
CA TRP A 224 -16.96 11.28 -7.19
C TRP A 224 -17.22 11.24 -5.68
N LEU A 225 -16.30 11.74 -4.87
CA LEU A 225 -16.46 11.71 -3.42
C LEU A 225 -17.69 12.48 -2.94
N PRO A 226 -17.96 13.71 -3.42
CA PRO A 226 -19.17 14.43 -3.02
C PRO A 226 -20.47 13.68 -3.33
N TRP A 227 -20.48 12.93 -4.44
CA TRP A 227 -21.65 12.13 -4.82
C TRP A 227 -21.85 10.93 -3.89
N PHE A 228 -20.78 10.22 -3.55
CA PHE A 228 -20.83 9.11 -2.58
C PHE A 228 -21.17 9.61 -1.17
N GLU A 229 -20.62 10.73 -0.76
CA GLU A 229 -20.85 11.32 0.56
C GLU A 229 -22.27 11.92 0.67
N GLY A 230 -22.86 12.40 -0.41
CA GLY A 230 -24.22 12.90 -0.46
C GLY A 230 -25.27 11.85 -0.09
N ASP A 231 -25.05 10.58 -0.44
CA ASP A 231 -25.97 9.50 -0.10
C ASP A 231 -25.65 8.83 1.27
N TRP A 232 -24.37 8.85 1.71
CA TRP A 232 -23.87 8.10 2.87
C TRP A 232 -23.16 8.98 3.91
N GLY A 233 -22.83 10.19 3.57
CA GLY A 233 -21.96 11.07 4.31
C GLY A 233 -22.59 11.98 5.39
N PRO A 234 -23.84 12.46 5.27
CA PRO A 234 -24.39 13.42 6.23
C PRO A 234 -24.32 12.93 7.67
N ASP A 235 -24.68 11.69 7.92
CA ASP A 235 -24.69 11.11 9.27
C ASP A 235 -23.25 10.86 9.78
N TYR A 236 -22.34 10.39 8.94
CA TYR A 236 -20.94 10.17 9.29
C TYR A 236 -20.22 11.50 9.60
N TYR A 237 -20.41 12.53 8.77
CA TYR A 237 -19.80 13.84 9.00
C TYR A 237 -20.39 14.56 10.19
N ALA A 238 -21.69 14.49 10.42
CA ALA A 238 -22.34 15.04 11.59
C ALA A 238 -21.86 14.39 12.89
N GLU A 239 -21.58 13.09 12.86
CA GLU A 239 -21.11 12.34 14.02
C GLU A 239 -19.60 12.53 14.25
N THR A 240 -18.78 12.56 13.18
CA THR A 240 -17.33 12.70 13.27
C THR A 240 -16.87 14.14 13.48
N TYR A 241 -17.58 15.10 12.91
CA TYR A 241 -17.28 16.54 12.97
C TYR A 241 -18.49 17.36 13.43
N PRO A 242 -18.93 17.24 14.67
CA PRO A 242 -20.10 17.94 15.19
C PRO A 242 -19.99 19.47 15.14
N SER A 243 -18.77 20.02 14.97
CA SER A 243 -18.47 21.44 14.79
C SER A 243 -18.28 21.87 13.33
N GLY A 244 -18.57 20.98 12.37
CA GLY A 244 -18.35 21.20 10.92
C GLY A 244 -17.00 20.70 10.44
N VAL A 245 -16.94 20.25 9.19
CA VAL A 245 -15.70 19.78 8.54
C VAL A 245 -14.70 20.94 8.49
N PRO A 246 -13.41 20.75 8.88
CA PRO A 246 -12.42 21.81 8.80
C PRO A 246 -12.32 22.37 7.38
N SER A 247 -12.64 23.64 7.21
CA SER A 247 -12.66 24.35 5.92
C SER A 247 -11.32 24.38 5.18
N ILE A 248 -10.24 23.98 5.83
CA ILE A 248 -8.87 24.01 5.32
C ILE A 248 -8.64 23.04 4.16
N LEU A 249 -9.40 21.95 4.07
CA LEU A 249 -9.18 20.92 3.06
C LEU A 249 -10.11 21.00 1.84
N PHE A 250 -11.35 21.45 1.98
CA PHE A 250 -12.32 21.36 0.86
C PHE A 250 -13.32 22.51 0.72
N GLY A 251 -13.17 23.63 1.41
CA GLY A 251 -14.18 24.71 1.39
C GLY A 251 -15.53 24.23 1.96
N ASN A 252 -16.40 25.15 2.32
CA ASN A 252 -17.72 24.82 2.88
C ASN A 252 -18.50 23.90 1.92
N PHE A 253 -18.61 22.62 2.25
CA PHE A 253 -19.48 21.64 1.56
C PHE A 253 -20.95 22.02 1.63
N ASP A 254 -21.35 22.90 2.58
CA ASP A 254 -22.71 23.41 2.73
C ASP A 254 -23.26 24.20 1.52
N HIS A 255 -22.41 24.46 0.53
CA HIS A 255 -22.80 25.16 -0.72
C HIS A 255 -22.80 24.24 -1.96
N MET A 256 -22.58 22.95 -1.82
CA MET A 256 -22.59 22.00 -2.95
C MET A 256 -23.80 21.04 -2.95
N ILE A 257 -24.80 21.27 -2.09
CA ILE A 257 -26.11 20.58 -2.11
C ILE A 257 -27.16 21.58 -2.62
#